data_9e857b22d39c87d05f398dd52b2c49b2
#
_entry.id   9e857b22d39c87d05f398dd52b2c49b2
#
_cell.length_a   1.000
_cell.length_b   1.000
_cell.length_c   1.000
_cell.angle_alpha   90.00
_cell.angle_beta   90.00
_cell.angle_gamma   90.00
#
_symmetry.space_group_name_H-M   'P 1'
#
loop_
_entity.id
_entity.type
_entity.pdbx_description
1 polymer ?
#
loop_
_entity_poly.entity_id
_entity_poly.type
_entity_poly.pdbx_seq_one_letter_code
_entity_poly.pdbx_strand_id
1 'polypeptide(L)'
;MLKRRYAAILPALILLSACSSKPKTEEVQQQTAGVPSGGFLLEPQHNVMQMGGDFANNPAAEQFIDKMVSKHGFNKAQLQEILSQAKRLDYVLRLMDRQAPTTQPPAGPNGAWLRYRNQFITPDNVQNGVAFWNQYQDALTRAQQVYGVPPEIIIGIIGVETRWGRVMGKTRILDALATLSFNYPRRAEYFSSELETFLLMA
;
A
#
# COMPACT_ATOMS: atom_id res chain seq x y z
N MET A 1 27.42 39.51 -15.38
CA MET A 1 26.58 39.28 -16.59
C MET A 1 27.09 38.02 -17.30
N LEU A 2 26.45 36.86 -17.08
CA LEU A 2 26.82 35.62 -17.80
C LEU A 2 25.52 34.97 -18.28
N LYS A 3 25.24 35.12 -19.59
CA LYS A 3 24.08 34.53 -20.27
C LYS A 3 24.35 33.04 -20.52
N ARG A 4 23.61 32.15 -19.83
CA ARG A 4 23.56 30.71 -20.15
C ARG A 4 22.61 30.49 -21.32
N ARG A 5 23.16 29.96 -22.41
CA ARG A 5 22.44 29.50 -23.61
C ARG A 5 21.91 28.09 -23.33
N TYR A 6 20.62 27.88 -23.38
CA TYR A 6 20.01 26.56 -23.42
C TYR A 6 20.00 26.03 -24.85
N ALA A 7 20.70 24.94 -25.11
CA ALA A 7 20.64 24.20 -26.35
C ALA A 7 19.41 23.27 -26.33
N ALA A 8 18.51 23.46 -27.29
CA ALA A 8 17.36 22.61 -27.53
C ALA A 8 17.79 21.29 -28.17
N ILE A 9 17.48 20.16 -27.54
CA ILE A 9 17.63 18.83 -28.12
C ILE A 9 16.24 18.37 -28.57
N LEU A 10 16.06 18.25 -29.92
CA LEU A 10 14.87 17.62 -30.51
C LEU A 10 14.95 16.09 -30.34
N PRO A 11 13.87 15.40 -29.97
CA PRO A 11 13.79 13.96 -30.12
C PRO A 11 13.33 13.57 -31.52
N ALA A 12 14.06 12.66 -32.16
CA ALA A 12 13.74 12.04 -33.44
C ALA A 12 12.51 11.13 -33.31
N LEU A 13 11.52 11.37 -34.18
CA LEU A 13 10.33 10.54 -34.35
C LEU A 13 10.71 9.27 -35.10
N ILE A 14 10.63 8.11 -34.50
CA ILE A 14 10.71 6.79 -35.13
C ILE A 14 9.28 6.32 -35.43
N LEU A 15 8.92 6.34 -36.72
CA LEU A 15 7.66 5.74 -37.23
C LEU A 15 7.86 4.24 -37.40
N LEU A 16 7.19 3.44 -36.56
CA LEU A 16 7.04 2.01 -36.73
C LEU A 16 5.72 1.72 -37.45
N SER A 17 5.79 1.27 -38.69
CA SER A 17 4.69 0.76 -39.50
C SER A 17 4.24 -0.60 -38.92
N ALA A 18 3.02 -0.68 -38.38
CA ALA A 18 2.38 -1.93 -37.98
C ALA A 18 1.59 -2.49 -39.17
N CYS A 19 1.95 -3.68 -39.63
CA CYS A 19 1.19 -4.49 -40.58
C CYS A 19 -0.15 -4.93 -39.95
N SER A 20 -1.25 -4.51 -40.59
CA SER A 20 -2.61 -4.94 -40.29
C SER A 20 -2.88 -6.30 -40.97
N SER A 21 -3.06 -7.36 -40.23
CA SER A 21 -3.65 -8.62 -40.69
C SER A 21 -5.07 -8.74 -40.15
N LYS A 22 -6.05 -8.70 -41.05
CA LYS A 22 -7.48 -8.92 -40.75
C LYS A 22 -7.73 -10.42 -40.49
N PRO A 23 -8.49 -10.80 -39.48
CA PRO A 23 -8.98 -12.17 -39.38
C PRO A 23 -10.21 -12.35 -40.29
N LYS A 24 -10.23 -13.50 -40.95
CA LYS A 24 -11.24 -14.02 -41.86
C LYS A 24 -12.49 -14.46 -41.09
N THR A 25 -13.62 -13.90 -41.42
CA THR A 25 -14.94 -14.30 -40.88
C THR A 25 -15.36 -15.59 -41.57
N GLU A 26 -15.51 -16.69 -40.82
CA GLU A 26 -16.24 -17.87 -41.27
C GLU A 26 -17.70 -17.76 -40.87
N GLU A 27 -18.58 -17.74 -41.87
CA GLU A 27 -20.03 -17.89 -41.69
C GLU A 27 -20.35 -19.34 -41.30
N VAL A 28 -20.94 -19.51 -40.11
CA VAL A 28 -21.57 -20.76 -39.69
C VAL A 28 -23.06 -20.67 -39.95
N GLN A 29 -23.54 -21.55 -40.84
CA GLN A 29 -24.94 -21.69 -41.22
C GLN A 29 -25.82 -22.10 -40.01
N GLN A 30 -26.88 -21.32 -39.82
CA GLN A 30 -27.96 -21.67 -38.89
C GLN A 30 -28.80 -22.84 -39.41
N GLN A 31 -28.77 -23.93 -38.67
CA GLN A 31 -29.84 -24.97 -38.75
C GLN A 31 -30.87 -24.67 -37.68
N THR A 32 -32.08 -24.33 -38.16
CA THR A 32 -33.27 -24.17 -37.33
C THR A 32 -33.82 -25.54 -37.00
N ALA A 33 -33.78 -25.96 -35.74
CA ALA A 33 -34.58 -27.06 -35.21
C ALA A 33 -35.45 -26.54 -34.07
N GLY A 34 -36.72 -26.96 -34.11
CA GLY A 34 -37.87 -26.37 -33.40
C GLY A 34 -37.76 -26.32 -31.88
N VAL A 35 -38.33 -25.27 -31.36
CA VAL A 35 -38.48 -24.90 -29.93
C VAL A 35 -39.69 -25.64 -29.34
N PRO A 36 -39.58 -26.41 -28.24
CA PRO A 36 -40.71 -26.62 -27.36
C PRO A 36 -40.84 -25.47 -26.38
N SER A 37 -41.98 -24.83 -26.42
CA SER A 37 -42.40 -23.77 -25.51
C SER A 37 -42.60 -24.33 -24.12
N GLY A 38 -41.68 -24.06 -23.21
CA GLY A 38 -41.78 -24.35 -21.79
C GLY A 38 -40.94 -23.29 -21.05
N GLY A 39 -41.58 -22.19 -20.72
CA GLY A 39 -40.90 -21.05 -20.04
C GLY A 39 -40.45 -21.44 -18.64
N PHE A 40 -39.16 -21.59 -18.48
CA PHE A 40 -38.48 -21.43 -17.20
C PHE A 40 -37.46 -20.29 -17.43
N LEU A 41 -37.90 -19.09 -17.09
CA LEU A 41 -37.00 -17.95 -17.03
C LEU A 41 -36.00 -18.24 -15.91
N LEU A 42 -34.88 -18.91 -16.26
CA LEU A 42 -33.68 -18.85 -15.43
C LEU A 42 -33.17 -17.41 -15.55
N GLU A 43 -33.52 -16.59 -14.57
CA GLU A 43 -32.75 -15.38 -14.33
C GLU A 43 -31.28 -15.77 -14.27
N PRO A 44 -30.37 -15.06 -14.97
CA PRO A 44 -28.96 -15.28 -14.79
C PRO A 44 -28.68 -14.98 -13.32
N GLN A 45 -28.51 -16.02 -12.52
CA GLN A 45 -27.95 -15.86 -11.19
C GLN A 45 -26.54 -15.31 -11.44
N HIS A 46 -26.41 -14.00 -11.39
CA HIS A 46 -25.15 -13.35 -11.15
C HIS A 46 -24.70 -13.92 -9.80
N ASN A 47 -23.87 -14.93 -9.86
CA ASN A 47 -23.11 -15.39 -8.71
C ASN A 47 -22.18 -14.23 -8.36
N VAL A 48 -22.73 -13.27 -7.62
CA VAL A 48 -21.93 -12.17 -7.04
C VAL A 48 -21.03 -12.88 -6.07
N MET A 49 -19.79 -13.07 -6.48
CA MET A 49 -18.76 -13.65 -5.65
C MET A 49 -18.63 -12.74 -4.42
N GLN A 50 -19.27 -13.14 -3.31
CA GLN A 50 -19.19 -12.37 -2.06
C GLN A 50 -17.78 -12.50 -1.55
N MET A 51 -17.21 -11.37 -1.13
CA MET A 51 -15.91 -11.32 -0.48
C MET A 51 -15.96 -12.17 0.79
N GLY A 52 -15.05 -13.14 0.90
CA GLY A 52 -14.83 -13.93 2.11
C GLY A 52 -13.92 -13.26 3.12
N GLY A 53 -13.53 -14.03 4.16
CA GLY A 53 -12.54 -13.58 5.15
C GLY A 53 -13.08 -12.67 6.25
N ASP A 54 -12.18 -12.06 7.00
CA ASP A 54 -12.49 -11.30 8.22
C ASP A 54 -13.26 -9.99 7.95
N PHE A 55 -13.27 -9.53 6.71
CA PHE A 55 -13.98 -8.32 6.26
C PHE A 55 -15.20 -8.65 5.40
N ALA A 56 -15.63 -9.91 5.35
CA ALA A 56 -16.86 -10.32 4.69
C ALA A 56 -18.05 -9.52 5.24
N ASN A 57 -18.93 -9.06 4.35
CA ASN A 57 -20.11 -8.28 4.71
C ASN A 57 -19.81 -6.97 5.48
N ASN A 58 -18.60 -6.44 5.38
CA ASN A 58 -18.27 -5.14 5.98
C ASN A 58 -18.62 -4.03 4.99
N PRO A 59 -19.60 -3.13 5.30
CA PRO A 59 -20.03 -2.10 4.37
C PRO A 59 -18.90 -1.13 3.96
N ALA A 60 -17.95 -0.84 4.85
CA ALA A 60 -16.83 0.04 4.53
C ALA A 60 -15.86 -0.63 3.55
N ALA A 61 -15.69 -1.95 3.64
CA ALA A 61 -14.88 -2.69 2.67
C ALA A 61 -15.54 -2.73 1.29
N GLU A 62 -16.86 -2.91 1.23
CA GLU A 62 -17.61 -2.88 -0.03
C GLU A 62 -17.54 -1.50 -0.70
N GLN A 63 -17.77 -0.43 0.06
CA GLN A 63 -17.62 0.94 -0.43
C GLN A 63 -16.20 1.24 -0.92
N PHE A 64 -15.21 0.73 -0.23
CA PHE A 64 -13.81 0.87 -0.64
C PHE A 64 -13.55 0.15 -1.98
N ILE A 65 -14.02 -1.09 -2.14
CA ILE A 65 -13.90 -1.84 -3.39
C ILE A 65 -14.58 -1.09 -4.54
N ASP A 66 -15.81 -0.64 -4.34
CA ASP A 66 -16.55 0.10 -5.38
C ASP A 66 -15.85 1.42 -5.75
N LYS A 67 -15.25 2.10 -4.79
CA LYS A 67 -14.41 3.28 -5.03
C LYS A 67 -13.18 2.92 -5.88
N MET A 68 -12.46 1.84 -5.55
CA MET A 68 -11.26 1.42 -6.29
C MET A 68 -11.58 1.02 -7.72
N VAL A 69 -12.72 0.34 -7.94
CA VAL A 69 -13.20 -0.02 -9.27
C VAL A 69 -13.57 1.22 -10.08
N SER A 70 -14.38 2.11 -9.51
CA SER A 70 -14.89 3.29 -10.23
C SER A 70 -13.82 4.35 -10.49
N LYS A 71 -12.92 4.57 -9.54
CA LYS A 71 -11.91 5.64 -9.62
C LYS A 71 -10.64 5.20 -10.35
N HIS A 72 -10.22 3.94 -10.18
CA HIS A 72 -8.92 3.45 -10.63
C HIS A 72 -9.01 2.28 -11.61
N GLY A 73 -10.22 1.78 -11.92
CA GLY A 73 -10.40 0.70 -12.87
C GLY A 73 -9.93 -0.68 -12.39
N PHE A 74 -9.82 -0.88 -11.07
CA PHE A 74 -9.46 -2.19 -10.53
C PHE A 74 -10.50 -3.25 -10.87
N ASN A 75 -10.07 -4.50 -11.02
CA ASN A 75 -10.98 -5.62 -11.15
C ASN A 75 -11.61 -5.95 -9.79
N LYS A 76 -12.95 -5.92 -9.72
CA LYS A 76 -13.69 -6.16 -8.48
C LYS A 76 -13.36 -7.52 -7.83
N ALA A 77 -13.33 -8.59 -8.63
CA ALA A 77 -13.07 -9.94 -8.14
C ALA A 77 -11.65 -10.08 -7.57
N GLN A 78 -10.66 -9.47 -8.22
CA GLN A 78 -9.28 -9.47 -7.71
C GLN A 78 -9.15 -8.71 -6.38
N LEU A 79 -9.82 -7.55 -6.24
CA LEU A 79 -9.83 -6.81 -4.96
C LEU A 79 -10.51 -7.61 -3.85
N GLN A 80 -11.63 -8.27 -4.16
CA GLN A 80 -12.32 -9.14 -3.22
C GLN A 80 -11.44 -10.31 -2.78
N GLU A 81 -10.70 -10.91 -3.70
CA GLU A 81 -9.73 -11.97 -3.38
C GLU A 81 -8.61 -11.48 -2.47
N ILE A 82 -7.97 -10.34 -2.81
CA ILE A 82 -6.90 -9.74 -2.00
C ILE A 82 -7.39 -9.43 -0.59
N LEU A 83 -8.53 -8.77 -0.47
CA LEU A 83 -9.09 -8.37 0.82
C LEU A 83 -9.65 -9.56 1.62
N SER A 84 -10.08 -10.64 0.97
CA SER A 84 -10.50 -11.88 1.65
C SER A 84 -9.35 -12.57 2.40
N GLN A 85 -8.11 -12.36 1.94
CA GLN A 85 -6.90 -12.88 2.59
C GLN A 85 -6.38 -11.97 3.71
N ALA A 86 -6.92 -10.75 3.83
CA ALA A 86 -6.53 -9.84 4.88
C ALA A 86 -7.14 -10.26 6.22
N LYS A 87 -6.36 -10.07 7.31
CA LYS A 87 -6.77 -10.43 8.66
C LYS A 87 -7.07 -9.20 9.48
N ARG A 88 -8.17 -9.26 10.23
CA ARG A 88 -8.49 -8.23 11.22
C ARG A 88 -7.58 -8.36 12.44
N LEU A 89 -6.93 -7.26 12.80
CA LEU A 89 -5.93 -7.21 13.86
C LEU A 89 -6.45 -6.37 15.05
N ASP A 90 -7.15 -7.01 15.99
CA ASP A 90 -7.72 -6.30 17.14
C ASP A 90 -6.67 -5.63 18.03
N TYR A 91 -5.44 -6.15 18.06
CA TYR A 91 -4.36 -5.50 18.81
C TYR A 91 -3.97 -4.15 18.20
N VAL A 92 -4.09 -3.97 16.86
CA VAL A 92 -3.85 -2.70 16.18
C VAL A 92 -4.88 -1.67 16.60
N LEU A 93 -6.16 -2.06 16.67
CA LEU A 93 -7.23 -1.18 17.17
C LEU A 93 -6.95 -0.73 18.60
N ARG A 94 -6.62 -1.67 19.49
CA ARG A 94 -6.26 -1.35 20.89
C ARG A 94 -5.01 -0.46 21.01
N LEU A 95 -4.04 -0.62 20.12
CA LEU A 95 -2.85 0.23 20.08
C LEU A 95 -3.21 1.66 19.69
N MET A 96 -4.04 1.82 18.67
CA MET A 96 -4.52 3.14 18.20
C MET A 96 -5.37 3.84 19.25
N ASP A 97 -6.23 3.12 19.96
CA ASP A 97 -7.04 3.70 21.04
C ASP A 97 -6.17 4.21 22.21
N ARG A 98 -5.10 3.51 22.55
CA ARG A 98 -4.14 3.97 23.58
C ARG A 98 -3.34 5.19 23.17
N GLN A 99 -3.16 5.41 21.86
CA GLN A 99 -2.46 6.57 21.31
C GLN A 99 -3.40 7.75 21.01
N ALA A 100 -4.72 7.55 21.17
CA ALA A 100 -5.68 8.62 20.97
C ALA A 100 -5.39 9.79 21.93
N PRO A 101 -5.51 11.05 21.50
CA PRO A 101 -5.30 12.21 22.35
C PRO A 101 -6.21 12.10 23.58
N THR A 102 -5.63 12.20 24.77
CA THR A 102 -6.40 12.32 26.00
C THR A 102 -6.74 13.80 26.23
N THR A 103 -7.90 14.06 26.79
CA THR A 103 -8.33 15.41 27.19
C THR A 103 -7.57 15.92 28.43
N GLN A 104 -6.73 15.08 29.02
CA GLN A 104 -5.92 15.49 30.18
C GLN A 104 -4.73 16.31 29.72
N PRO A 105 -4.41 17.42 30.41
CA PRO A 105 -3.20 18.17 30.13
C PRO A 105 -1.99 17.26 30.31
N PRO A 106 -0.93 17.43 29.49
CA PRO A 106 0.27 16.63 29.63
C PRO A 106 0.82 16.79 31.05
N ALA A 107 1.10 15.67 31.70
CA ALA A 107 1.81 15.69 32.97
C ALA A 107 3.12 16.46 32.79
N GLY A 108 3.49 17.30 33.75
CA GLY A 108 4.72 18.07 33.69
C GLY A 108 5.98 17.22 33.47
N PRO A 109 7.20 17.79 33.48
CA PRO A 109 8.43 17.09 33.18
C PRO A 109 8.57 15.83 34.07
N ASN A 110 8.36 14.67 33.48
CA ASN A 110 8.34 13.38 34.21
C ASN A 110 9.50 12.45 33.82
N GLY A 111 10.51 12.99 33.13
CA GLY A 111 11.66 12.22 32.63
C GLY A 111 11.32 11.24 31.49
N ALA A 112 10.14 11.35 30.88
CA ALA A 112 9.71 10.47 29.79
C ALA A 112 10.66 10.50 28.61
N TRP A 113 11.18 11.67 28.27
CA TRP A 113 12.18 11.82 27.20
C TRP A 113 13.47 11.02 27.50
N LEU A 114 13.99 11.12 28.70
CA LEU A 114 15.21 10.38 29.07
C LEU A 114 14.97 8.87 29.03
N ARG A 115 13.82 8.40 29.55
CA ARG A 115 13.47 6.97 29.49
C ARG A 115 13.34 6.50 28.04
N TYR A 116 12.70 7.29 27.19
CA TYR A 116 12.55 6.97 25.76
C TYR A 116 13.92 6.94 25.06
N ARG A 117 14.71 8.01 25.21
CA ARG A 117 16.04 8.12 24.61
C ARG A 117 16.98 6.97 25.03
N ASN A 118 16.98 6.60 26.30
CA ASN A 118 17.87 5.56 26.83
C ASN A 118 17.57 4.15 26.28
N GLN A 119 16.41 3.93 25.66
CA GLN A 119 16.12 2.68 24.96
C GLN A 119 16.93 2.52 23.66
N PHE A 120 17.39 3.63 23.08
CA PHE A 120 18.17 3.63 21.84
C PHE A 120 19.65 3.80 22.06
N ILE A 121 20.05 4.56 23.10
CA ILE A 121 21.47 4.86 23.37
C ILE A 121 22.01 3.84 24.39
N THR A 122 22.25 2.64 23.90
CA THR A 122 22.91 1.56 24.64
C THR A 122 24.25 1.21 23.97
N PRO A 123 25.24 0.66 24.70
CA PRO A 123 26.51 0.22 24.09
C PRO A 123 26.30 -0.72 22.91
N ASP A 124 25.39 -1.67 23.02
CA ASP A 124 25.08 -2.64 21.94
C ASP A 124 24.52 -1.94 20.71
N ASN A 125 23.60 -0.98 20.89
CA ASN A 125 23.06 -0.24 19.77
C ASN A 125 24.12 0.63 19.10
N VAL A 126 25.01 1.26 19.85
CA VAL A 126 26.11 2.04 19.29
C VAL A 126 27.03 1.15 18.45
N GLN A 127 27.42 -0.03 18.98
CA GLN A 127 28.25 -0.99 18.24
C GLN A 127 27.57 -1.49 16.96
N ASN A 128 26.27 -1.82 17.03
CA ASN A 128 25.50 -2.25 15.87
C ASN A 128 25.38 -1.13 14.82
N GLY A 129 25.23 0.13 15.25
CA GLY A 129 25.22 1.27 14.35
C GLY A 129 26.55 1.47 13.63
N VAL A 130 27.66 1.34 14.35
CA VAL A 130 29.00 1.42 13.76
C VAL A 130 29.26 0.26 12.78
N ALA A 131 28.84 -0.95 13.14
CA ALA A 131 28.94 -2.10 12.23
C ALA A 131 28.13 -1.90 10.95
N PHE A 132 26.90 -1.40 11.08
CA PHE A 132 26.05 -1.06 9.93
C PHE A 132 26.69 0.03 9.07
N TRP A 133 27.24 1.09 9.67
CA TRP A 133 27.97 2.14 8.95
C TRP A 133 29.08 1.58 8.10
N ASN A 134 29.97 0.78 8.71
CA ASN A 134 31.12 0.19 8.02
C ASN A 134 30.68 -0.73 6.87
N GLN A 135 29.61 -1.51 7.07
CA GLN A 135 29.08 -2.42 6.05
C GLN A 135 28.49 -1.69 4.85
N TYR A 136 27.85 -0.54 5.07
CA TYR A 136 27.11 0.19 4.03
C TYR A 136 27.73 1.55 3.67
N GLN A 137 29.02 1.75 3.98
CA GLN A 137 29.73 3.02 3.79
C GLN A 137 29.56 3.60 2.39
N ASP A 138 29.70 2.78 1.34
CA ASP A 138 29.59 3.22 -0.05
C ASP A 138 28.17 3.70 -0.38
N ALA A 139 27.14 3.00 0.09
CA ALA A 139 25.75 3.39 -0.13
C ALA A 139 25.42 4.69 0.60
N LEU A 140 25.90 4.85 1.82
CA LEU A 140 25.73 6.06 2.63
C LEU A 140 26.43 7.27 2.00
N THR A 141 27.65 7.08 1.49
CA THR A 141 28.41 8.11 0.78
C THR A 141 27.67 8.56 -0.49
N ARG A 142 27.16 7.61 -1.30
CA ARG A 142 26.35 7.94 -2.48
C ARG A 142 25.08 8.68 -2.11
N ALA A 143 24.38 8.27 -1.05
CA ALA A 143 23.17 8.95 -0.58
C ALA A 143 23.47 10.40 -0.18
N GLN A 144 24.57 10.63 0.55
CA GLN A 144 25.02 11.98 0.89
C GLN A 144 25.33 12.83 -0.35
N GLN A 145 26.05 12.25 -1.33
CA GLN A 145 26.39 12.98 -2.57
C GLN A 145 25.17 13.34 -3.41
N VAL A 146 24.17 12.45 -3.49
CA VAL A 146 22.97 12.63 -4.32
C VAL A 146 21.93 13.50 -3.63
N TYR A 147 21.69 13.27 -2.33
CA TYR A 147 20.59 13.87 -1.59
C TYR A 147 21.02 14.90 -0.56
N GLY A 148 22.31 15.04 -0.29
CA GLY A 148 22.84 15.99 0.70
C GLY A 148 22.55 15.63 2.15
N VAL A 149 22.06 14.41 2.44
CA VAL A 149 21.74 13.99 3.80
C VAL A 149 22.97 13.35 4.44
N PRO A 150 23.45 13.85 5.62
CA PRO A 150 24.60 13.27 6.30
C PRO A 150 24.37 11.80 6.69
N PRO A 151 25.39 10.91 6.54
CA PRO A 151 25.27 9.50 6.86
C PRO A 151 24.79 9.20 8.27
N GLU A 152 25.24 9.97 9.25
CA GLU A 152 24.85 9.84 10.67
C GLU A 152 23.34 10.01 10.88
N ILE A 153 22.67 10.88 10.09
CA ILE A 153 21.23 11.07 10.15
C ILE A 153 20.52 9.84 9.59
N ILE A 154 20.99 9.33 8.44
CA ILE A 154 20.41 8.13 7.81
C ILE A 154 20.51 6.94 8.76
N ILE A 155 21.69 6.72 9.34
CA ILE A 155 21.93 5.61 10.27
C ILE A 155 21.12 5.76 11.55
N GLY A 156 20.99 6.99 12.07
CA GLY A 156 20.19 7.29 13.25
C GLY A 156 18.73 6.94 13.06
N ILE A 157 18.14 7.33 11.91
CA ILE A 157 16.75 6.99 11.55
C ILE A 157 16.57 5.49 11.44
N ILE A 158 17.42 4.79 10.65
CA ILE A 158 17.33 3.33 10.46
C ILE A 158 17.51 2.61 11.81
N GLY A 159 18.36 3.14 12.68
CA GLY A 159 18.60 2.60 14.03
C GLY A 159 17.37 2.70 14.94
N VAL A 160 16.66 3.82 14.91
CA VAL A 160 15.43 4.04 15.69
C VAL A 160 14.30 3.16 15.14
N GLU A 161 14.10 3.14 13.82
CA GLU A 161 12.98 2.46 13.17
C GLU A 161 13.09 0.93 13.22
N THR A 162 14.27 0.38 12.93
CA THR A 162 14.40 -1.07 12.71
C THR A 162 15.56 -1.71 13.47
N ARG A 163 16.29 -0.96 14.29
CA ARG A 163 17.58 -1.40 14.88
C ARG A 163 18.51 -2.00 13.83
N TRP A 164 18.70 -1.26 12.74
CA TRP A 164 19.50 -1.66 11.57
C TRP A 164 19.06 -2.96 10.93
N GLY A 165 17.73 -3.10 10.71
CA GLY A 165 17.10 -4.27 10.10
C GLY A 165 16.89 -5.46 11.03
N ARG A 166 17.24 -5.36 12.33
CA ARG A 166 17.08 -6.46 13.30
C ARG A 166 15.64 -6.59 13.82
N VAL A 167 14.85 -5.52 13.73
CA VAL A 167 13.43 -5.45 14.15
C VAL A 167 12.62 -4.88 13.00
N MET A 168 12.14 -5.77 12.13
CA MET A 168 11.37 -5.38 10.93
C MET A 168 9.85 -5.41 11.14
N GLY A 169 9.39 -5.83 12.31
CA GLY A 169 7.96 -6.10 12.53
C GLY A 169 7.50 -7.40 11.87
N LYS A 170 6.30 -7.85 12.24
CA LYS A 170 5.69 -9.09 11.71
C LYS A 170 4.28 -8.84 11.16
N THR A 171 3.81 -7.62 11.22
CA THR A 171 2.46 -7.25 10.77
C THR A 171 2.46 -7.01 9.27
N ARG A 172 1.58 -7.69 8.56
CA ARG A 172 1.35 -7.40 7.14
C ARG A 172 0.69 -6.03 7.02
N ILE A 173 1.20 -5.18 6.14
CA ILE A 173 0.67 -3.83 5.91
C ILE A 173 -0.79 -3.89 5.47
N LEU A 174 -1.14 -4.81 4.58
CA LEU A 174 -2.52 -5.02 4.13
C LEU A 174 -3.47 -5.27 5.30
N ASP A 175 -3.09 -6.16 6.25
CA ASP A 175 -3.91 -6.49 7.41
C ASP A 175 -4.14 -5.28 8.32
N ALA A 176 -3.06 -4.51 8.57
CA ALA A 176 -3.14 -3.32 9.41
C ALA A 176 -3.98 -2.21 8.76
N LEU A 177 -3.73 -1.91 7.47
CA LEU A 177 -4.47 -0.88 6.76
C LEU A 177 -5.94 -1.26 6.56
N ALA A 178 -6.26 -2.50 6.18
CA ALA A 178 -7.65 -2.97 6.08
C ALA A 178 -8.37 -2.89 7.42
N THR A 179 -7.71 -3.32 8.51
CA THR A 179 -8.28 -3.22 9.87
C THR A 179 -8.62 -1.77 10.22
N LEU A 180 -7.69 -0.84 10.01
CA LEU A 180 -7.88 0.56 10.37
C LEU A 180 -8.86 1.29 9.43
N SER A 181 -8.87 0.95 8.15
CA SER A 181 -9.81 1.52 7.18
C SER A 181 -11.25 1.13 7.48
N PHE A 182 -11.48 -0.13 7.83
CA PHE A 182 -12.84 -0.67 7.91
C PHE A 182 -13.38 -0.79 9.34
N ASN A 183 -12.52 -0.71 10.38
CA ASN A 183 -12.92 -0.92 11.77
C ASN A 183 -12.45 0.18 12.73
N TYR A 184 -11.84 1.27 12.26
CA TYR A 184 -11.42 2.39 13.10
C TYR A 184 -12.05 3.73 12.67
N PRO A 185 -13.30 4.02 13.09
CA PRO A 185 -14.09 5.17 12.59
C PRO A 185 -13.41 6.53 12.76
N ARG A 186 -12.62 6.73 13.83
CA ARG A 186 -11.98 8.02 14.14
C ARG A 186 -11.05 8.53 13.04
N ARG A 187 -10.44 7.64 12.24
CA ARG A 187 -9.52 7.98 11.16
C ARG A 187 -9.72 7.08 9.94
N ALA A 188 -10.94 6.55 9.73
CA ALA A 188 -11.23 5.62 8.66
C ALA A 188 -10.91 6.19 7.27
N GLU A 189 -11.24 7.46 7.02
CA GLU A 189 -10.94 8.14 5.76
C GLU A 189 -9.43 8.21 5.49
N TYR A 190 -8.65 8.60 6.49
CA TYR A 190 -7.18 8.64 6.38
C TYR A 190 -6.61 7.25 6.04
N PHE A 191 -6.98 6.21 6.79
CA PHE A 191 -6.44 4.87 6.54
C PHE A 191 -6.97 4.25 5.26
N SER A 192 -8.19 4.59 4.83
CA SER A 192 -8.72 4.21 3.52
C SER A 192 -7.91 4.82 2.37
N SER A 193 -7.44 6.07 2.53
CA SER A 193 -6.54 6.71 1.57
C SER A 193 -5.16 6.04 1.54
N GLU A 194 -4.63 5.65 2.70
CA GLU A 194 -3.36 4.90 2.78
C GLU A 194 -3.47 3.51 2.14
N LEU A 195 -4.60 2.80 2.37
CA LEU A 195 -4.87 1.51 1.73
C LEU A 195 -5.01 1.64 0.20
N GLU A 196 -5.69 2.70 -0.27
CA GLU A 196 -5.77 3.04 -1.69
C GLU A 196 -4.38 3.23 -2.29
N THR A 197 -3.54 4.07 -1.65
CA THR A 197 -2.16 4.31 -2.10
C THR A 197 -1.33 3.02 -2.09
N PHE A 198 -1.44 2.22 -1.06
CA PHE A 198 -0.75 0.94 -0.96
C PHE A 198 -1.08 0.00 -2.11
N LEU A 199 -2.37 -0.15 -2.45
CA LEU A 199 -2.83 -0.99 -3.56
C LEU A 199 -2.45 -0.45 -4.94
N LEU A 200 -2.27 0.86 -5.08
CA LEU A 200 -1.80 1.47 -6.32
C LEU A 200 -0.29 1.28 -6.56
N MET A 201 0.48 1.00 -5.50
CA MET A 201 1.93 0.76 -5.58
C MET A 201 2.28 -0.73 -5.75
N ALA A 202 1.35 -1.63 -5.49
CA ALA A 202 1.57 -3.07 -5.54
C ALA A 202 1.34 -3.64 -6.94
#